data_480416b6fbd14cb74a56f577f8b70f66
#
_entry.id   480416b6fbd14cb74a56f577f8b70f66
#
_cell.length_a   1.000
_cell.length_b   1.000
_cell.length_c   1.000
_cell.angle_alpha   90.00
_cell.angle_beta   90.00
_cell.angle_gamma   90.00
#
_symmetry.space_group_name_H-M   'P 1'
#
loop_
_entity.id
_entity.type
_entity.pdbx_description
1 polymer ?
#
loop_
_entity_poly.entity_id
_entity_poly.type
_entity_poly.pdbx_seq_one_letter_code
_entity_poly.pdbx_strand_id
1 'polypeptide(L)'
;VFVVDSGLRLSRTYNPTYHADEINTGYISQANIKQRKGRAGRTMPGVCYHLYGKQLYDSLEKYEKPNIEMEDLTSVYLDLSHTYDTVDKVEDVLDELIQPPALSFMRAARDRLWWYKAVKNLEGEVVWSKLGKIIRVFPTNPISSMIILAGYYYDVLNYAVRLAALLDTLSSVSRMFVPSDKSKKKKQIYPPIWSKCKHKTGDHLTLLKLFLTFEMHHETERDWCQKNEINFLLMKEVKKLEHQLLRTI
;
A
#
# COMPACT_ATOMS: atom_id res chain seq x y z
N VAL A 1 -32.43 10.80 -9.60
CA VAL A 1 -31.16 10.05 -9.34
C VAL A 1 -31.49 8.86 -8.46
N PHE A 2 -30.94 7.68 -8.83
CA PHE A 2 -31.15 6.45 -8.06
C PHE A 2 -29.80 5.91 -7.58
N VAL A 3 -29.78 5.43 -6.33
CA VAL A 3 -28.66 4.69 -5.73
C VAL A 3 -29.17 3.30 -5.36
N VAL A 4 -28.45 2.27 -5.72
CA VAL A 4 -28.66 0.89 -5.25
C VAL A 4 -27.50 0.53 -4.36
N ASP A 5 -27.77 0.23 -3.10
CA ASP A 5 -26.77 -0.05 -2.07
C ASP A 5 -26.86 -1.50 -1.59
N SER A 6 -25.83 -2.27 -1.82
CA SER A 6 -25.74 -3.66 -1.37
C SER A 6 -25.38 -3.80 0.12
N GLY A 7 -24.96 -2.71 0.77
CA GLY A 7 -24.45 -2.75 2.14
C GLY A 7 -23.06 -3.40 2.28
N LEU A 8 -22.44 -3.80 1.17
CA LEU A 8 -21.14 -4.49 1.14
C LEU A 8 -20.01 -3.59 0.66
N ARG A 9 -18.79 -3.89 1.10
CA ARG A 9 -17.54 -3.35 0.57
C ARG A 9 -16.44 -4.40 0.62
N LEU A 10 -15.44 -4.19 -0.22
CA LEU A 10 -14.14 -4.80 -0.04
C LEU A 10 -13.33 -3.93 0.92
N SER A 11 -12.81 -4.51 1.99
CA SER A 11 -11.91 -3.87 2.93
C SER A 11 -10.58 -4.61 2.96
N ARG A 12 -9.49 -3.85 3.01
CA ARG A 12 -8.16 -4.38 3.26
C ARG A 12 -7.90 -4.29 4.75
N THR A 13 -7.52 -5.40 5.36
CA THR A 13 -7.15 -5.50 6.77
C THR A 13 -5.84 -6.26 6.90
N TYR A 14 -4.95 -5.76 7.73
CA TYR A 14 -3.72 -6.47 8.04
C TYR A 14 -4.00 -7.64 8.98
N ASN A 15 -3.46 -8.82 8.66
CA ASN A 15 -3.50 -9.97 9.54
C ASN A 15 -2.17 -10.09 10.29
N PRO A 16 -2.14 -9.82 11.62
CA PRO A 16 -0.93 -9.83 12.40
C PRO A 16 -0.30 -11.23 12.56
N THR A 17 -1.09 -12.30 12.40
CA THR A 17 -0.59 -13.68 12.50
C THR A 17 0.22 -14.10 11.27
N TYR A 18 -0.23 -13.68 10.09
CA TYR A 18 0.44 -14.03 8.83
C TYR A 18 1.35 -12.91 8.31
N HIS A 19 1.39 -11.76 8.99
CA HIS A 19 2.10 -10.57 8.54
C HIS A 19 1.76 -10.15 7.11
N ALA A 20 0.48 -10.27 6.75
CA ALA A 20 -0.01 -10.03 5.39
C ALA A 20 -1.33 -9.26 5.40
N ASP A 21 -1.58 -8.53 4.30
CA ASP A 21 -2.87 -7.91 4.08
C ASP A 21 -3.86 -8.90 3.49
N GLU A 22 -5.06 -8.88 4.03
CA GLU A 22 -6.20 -9.65 3.55
C GLU A 22 -7.23 -8.70 2.94
N ILE A 23 -7.85 -9.14 1.85
CA ILE A 23 -8.98 -8.44 1.24
C ILE A 23 -10.24 -9.23 1.54
N ASN A 24 -11.09 -8.65 2.39
CA ASN A 24 -12.32 -9.27 2.85
C ASN A 24 -13.53 -8.49 2.35
N THR A 25 -14.59 -9.22 1.96
CA THR A 25 -15.90 -8.62 1.72
C THR A 25 -16.67 -8.58 3.03
N GLY A 26 -17.06 -7.39 3.46
CA GLY A 26 -17.79 -7.20 4.69
C GLY A 26 -18.90 -6.16 4.56
N TYR A 27 -19.75 -6.07 5.58
CA TYR A 27 -20.75 -5.02 5.67
C TYR A 27 -20.08 -3.68 6.02
N ILE A 28 -20.70 -2.60 5.52
CA ILE A 28 -20.30 -1.23 5.84
C ILE A 28 -21.00 -0.73 7.10
N SER A 29 -20.47 0.32 7.71
CA SER A 29 -21.09 0.96 8.87
C SER A 29 -22.36 1.72 8.49
N GLN A 30 -23.23 1.99 9.49
CA GLN A 30 -24.43 2.83 9.31
C GLN A 30 -24.06 4.23 8.79
N ALA A 31 -22.93 4.79 9.21
CA ALA A 31 -22.44 6.09 8.71
C ALA A 31 -22.15 6.05 7.21
N ASN A 32 -21.52 4.98 6.72
CA ASN A 32 -21.27 4.80 5.28
C ASN A 32 -22.55 4.59 4.48
N ILE A 33 -23.51 3.87 5.04
CA ILE A 33 -24.85 3.72 4.43
C ILE A 33 -25.49 5.10 4.24
N LYS A 34 -25.49 5.93 5.29
CA LYS A 34 -26.02 7.31 5.21
C LYS A 34 -25.27 8.14 4.16
N GLN A 35 -23.93 7.99 4.07
CA GLN A 35 -23.12 8.68 3.08
C GLN A 35 -23.47 8.24 1.65
N ARG A 36 -23.64 6.92 1.40
CA ARG A 36 -24.06 6.39 0.10
C ARG A 36 -25.46 6.85 -0.28
N LYS A 37 -26.42 6.80 0.66
CA LYS A 37 -27.76 7.33 0.48
C LYS A 37 -27.75 8.82 0.09
N GLY A 38 -26.89 9.61 0.73
CA GLY A 38 -26.73 11.03 0.43
C GLY A 38 -26.24 11.34 -0.99
N ARG A 39 -25.72 10.35 -1.73
CA ARG A 39 -25.36 10.53 -3.15
C ARG A 39 -26.60 10.68 -4.04
N ALA A 40 -27.75 10.12 -3.67
CA ALA A 40 -29.00 10.28 -4.41
C ALA A 40 -29.57 11.71 -4.34
N GLY A 41 -29.26 12.49 -3.28
CA GLY A 41 -29.85 13.80 -3.01
C GLY A 41 -28.93 15.00 -3.18
N ARG A 42 -27.83 14.92 -3.95
CA ARG A 42 -26.83 16.01 -4.04
C ARG A 42 -27.29 17.23 -4.85
N THR A 43 -27.86 17.00 -6.02
CA THR A 43 -28.25 18.06 -6.98
C THR A 43 -29.73 18.13 -7.21
N MET A 44 -30.45 17.05 -6.96
CA MET A 44 -31.89 16.91 -7.10
C MET A 44 -32.42 15.80 -6.21
N PRO A 45 -33.73 15.76 -5.89
CA PRO A 45 -34.33 14.64 -5.16
C PRO A 45 -34.06 13.31 -5.82
N GLY A 46 -33.76 12.29 -5.02
CA GLY A 46 -33.46 10.94 -5.50
C GLY A 46 -33.88 9.88 -4.51
N VAL A 47 -33.81 8.61 -4.94
CA VAL A 47 -34.19 7.45 -4.16
C VAL A 47 -32.99 6.54 -3.98
N CYS A 48 -32.85 5.98 -2.76
CA CYS A 48 -31.86 4.96 -2.46
C CYS A 48 -32.58 3.65 -2.13
N TYR A 49 -32.23 2.61 -2.89
CA TYR A 49 -32.72 1.24 -2.66
C TYR A 49 -31.66 0.46 -1.92
N HIS A 50 -31.98 0.04 -0.69
CA HIS A 50 -31.12 -0.83 0.10
C HIS A 50 -31.46 -2.29 -0.19
N LEU A 51 -30.47 -3.11 -0.57
CA LEU A 51 -30.63 -4.54 -0.86
C LEU A 51 -30.54 -5.39 0.44
N TYR A 52 -30.90 -4.81 1.56
CA TYR A 52 -30.87 -5.45 2.88
C TYR A 52 -32.00 -4.90 3.76
N GLY A 53 -32.44 -5.73 4.74
CA GLY A 53 -33.51 -5.37 5.63
C GLY A 53 -33.10 -4.48 6.79
N LYS A 54 -34.08 -3.89 7.47
CA LYS A 54 -33.89 -3.02 8.64
C LYS A 54 -33.12 -3.72 9.76
N GLN A 55 -33.43 -5.01 10.01
CA GLN A 55 -32.78 -5.80 11.06
C GLN A 55 -31.24 -5.84 10.86
N LEU A 56 -30.79 -6.07 9.62
CA LEU A 56 -29.35 -6.01 9.31
C LEU A 56 -28.79 -4.60 9.56
N TYR A 57 -29.46 -3.55 9.08
CA TYR A 57 -29.05 -2.17 9.31
C TYR A 57 -28.88 -1.86 10.81
N ASP A 58 -29.84 -2.27 11.63
CA ASP A 58 -29.81 -2.01 13.07
C ASP A 58 -28.71 -2.79 13.81
N SER A 59 -28.25 -3.91 13.24
CA SER A 59 -27.13 -4.72 13.77
C SER A 59 -25.74 -4.23 13.35
N LEU A 60 -25.65 -3.33 12.37
CA LEU A 60 -24.37 -2.82 11.89
C LEU A 60 -23.74 -1.82 12.86
N GLU A 61 -22.40 -1.80 12.90
CA GLU A 61 -21.65 -0.79 13.65
C GLU A 61 -22.03 0.62 13.19
N LYS A 62 -22.08 1.56 14.12
CA LYS A 62 -22.41 2.96 13.82
C LYS A 62 -21.35 3.62 12.93
N TYR A 63 -20.09 3.38 13.24
CA TYR A 63 -18.92 3.92 12.54
C TYR A 63 -17.97 2.79 12.15
N GLU A 64 -17.09 3.07 11.23
CA GLU A 64 -16.01 2.14 10.89
C GLU A 64 -14.91 2.18 11.93
N LYS A 65 -14.17 1.08 12.02
CA LYS A 65 -12.94 1.04 12.81
C LYS A 65 -11.91 1.99 12.21
N PRO A 66 -11.14 2.71 13.04
CA PRO A 66 -10.04 3.54 12.54
C PRO A 66 -8.96 2.67 11.90
N ASN A 67 -8.20 3.27 10.97
CA ASN A 67 -7.17 2.55 10.23
C ASN A 67 -6.10 1.94 11.15
N ILE A 68 -5.80 2.59 12.26
CA ILE A 68 -4.81 2.10 13.22
C ILE A 68 -5.16 0.74 13.84
N GLU A 69 -6.43 0.36 13.83
CA GLU A 69 -6.88 -0.97 14.26
C GLU A 69 -6.88 -2.01 13.10
N MET A 70 -6.56 -1.60 11.87
CA MET A 70 -6.71 -2.44 10.68
C MET A 70 -5.46 -2.53 9.81
N GLU A 71 -4.45 -1.69 10.03
CA GLU A 71 -3.25 -1.59 9.20
C GLU A 71 -2.00 -2.09 9.92
N ASP A 72 -0.94 -2.40 9.15
CA ASP A 72 0.38 -2.70 9.69
C ASP A 72 0.97 -1.46 10.38
N LEU A 73 1.31 -1.58 11.64
CA LEU A 73 1.82 -0.47 12.44
C LEU A 73 3.33 -0.24 12.32
N THR A 74 4.05 -1.04 11.55
CA THR A 74 5.52 -0.95 11.43
C THR A 74 5.97 0.44 10.99
N SER A 75 5.28 1.06 10.03
CA SER A 75 5.58 2.42 9.57
C SER A 75 5.29 3.46 10.66
N VAL A 76 4.17 3.30 11.39
CA VAL A 76 3.81 4.19 12.51
C VAL A 76 4.88 4.18 13.60
N TYR A 77 5.40 2.99 13.95
CA TYR A 77 6.50 2.87 14.91
C TYR A 77 7.76 3.59 14.42
N LEU A 78 8.13 3.41 13.15
CA LEU A 78 9.29 4.08 12.56
C LEU A 78 9.11 5.60 12.53
N ASP A 79 7.91 6.11 12.24
CA ASP A 79 7.62 7.54 12.25
C ASP A 79 7.72 8.12 13.68
N LEU A 80 7.16 7.43 14.65
CA LEU A 80 7.23 7.83 16.06
C LEU A 80 8.65 7.75 16.65
N SER A 81 9.55 6.97 16.03
CA SER A 81 10.96 6.91 16.41
C SER A 81 11.73 8.24 16.28
N HIS A 82 11.14 9.26 15.65
CA HIS A 82 11.68 10.61 15.64
C HIS A 82 11.56 11.30 17.02
N THR A 83 10.51 10.97 17.74
CA THR A 83 10.17 11.62 19.01
C THR A 83 10.52 10.75 20.21
N TYR A 84 10.40 9.43 20.05
CA TYR A 84 10.57 8.47 21.15
C TYR A 84 11.78 7.57 20.92
N ASP A 85 12.69 7.53 21.90
CA ASP A 85 13.98 6.83 21.80
C ASP A 85 13.85 5.31 21.96
N THR A 86 12.77 4.82 22.58
CA THR A 86 12.51 3.39 22.81
C THR A 86 11.19 2.95 22.19
N VAL A 87 11.10 1.66 21.88
CA VAL A 87 9.86 1.05 21.38
C VAL A 87 8.78 1.05 22.44
N ASP A 88 9.15 0.84 23.70
CA ASP A 88 8.21 0.81 24.82
C ASP A 88 7.49 2.16 24.98
N LYS A 89 8.21 3.30 24.84
CA LYS A 89 7.58 4.64 24.83
C LYS A 89 6.62 4.86 23.65
N VAL A 90 6.90 4.24 22.50
CA VAL A 90 5.96 4.27 21.35
C VAL A 90 4.70 3.49 21.69
N GLU A 91 4.83 2.33 22.32
CA GLU A 91 3.71 1.50 22.76
C GLU A 91 2.85 2.22 23.80
N ASP A 92 3.47 2.88 24.80
CA ASP A 92 2.76 3.70 25.79
C ASP A 92 1.88 4.77 25.13
N VAL A 93 2.42 5.48 24.12
CA VAL A 93 1.66 6.51 23.38
C VAL A 93 0.53 5.91 22.56
N LEU A 94 0.73 4.75 21.97
CA LEU A 94 -0.32 4.06 21.21
C LEU A 94 -1.45 3.56 22.12
N ASP A 95 -1.13 3.15 23.35
CA ASP A 95 -2.12 2.73 24.36
C ASP A 95 -2.94 3.91 24.91
N GLU A 96 -2.40 5.14 24.91
CA GLU A 96 -3.10 6.36 25.32
C GLU A 96 -4.07 6.92 24.26
N LEU A 97 -4.11 6.35 23.05
CA LEU A 97 -5.05 6.80 22.01
C LEU A 97 -6.50 6.56 22.44
N ILE A 98 -7.42 7.40 21.94
CA ILE A 98 -8.87 7.25 22.17
C ILE A 98 -9.38 5.87 21.77
N GLN A 99 -8.82 5.29 20.71
CA GLN A 99 -9.03 3.92 20.25
C GLN A 99 -7.66 3.29 20.00
N PRO A 100 -7.07 2.63 21.00
CA PRO A 100 -5.76 2.02 20.86
C PRO A 100 -5.81 0.80 19.91
N PRO A 101 -4.73 0.52 19.18
CA PRO A 101 -4.62 -0.68 18.38
C PRO A 101 -4.59 -1.93 19.28
N ALA A 102 -5.09 -3.05 18.77
CA ALA A 102 -5.02 -4.30 19.53
C ALA A 102 -3.54 -4.74 19.73
N LEU A 103 -3.24 -5.33 20.90
CA LEU A 103 -1.92 -5.83 21.26
C LEU A 103 -1.30 -6.76 20.19
N SER A 104 -2.13 -7.52 19.44
CA SER A 104 -1.65 -8.39 18.37
C SER A 104 -1.01 -7.60 17.22
N PHE A 105 -1.52 -6.42 16.90
CA PHE A 105 -0.95 -5.52 15.89
C PHE A 105 0.36 -4.89 16.36
N MET A 106 0.41 -4.46 17.61
CA MET A 106 1.61 -3.88 18.22
C MET A 106 2.74 -4.92 18.28
N ARG A 107 2.44 -6.15 18.73
CA ARG A 107 3.40 -7.26 18.73
C ARG A 107 3.92 -7.59 17.33
N ALA A 108 3.02 -7.67 16.34
CA ALA A 108 3.41 -7.93 14.97
C ALA A 108 4.32 -6.84 14.38
N ALA A 109 4.07 -5.57 14.71
CA ALA A 109 4.96 -4.47 14.32
C ALA A 109 6.32 -4.58 15.00
N ARG A 110 6.36 -4.85 16.32
CA ARG A 110 7.59 -5.08 17.09
C ARG A 110 8.42 -6.23 16.54
N ASP A 111 7.80 -7.37 16.24
CA ASP A 111 8.45 -8.54 15.64
C ASP A 111 9.05 -8.19 14.26
N ARG A 112 8.33 -7.41 13.46
CA ARG A 112 8.81 -6.96 12.15
C ARG A 112 10.01 -6.02 12.27
N LEU A 113 10.00 -5.10 13.25
CA LEU A 113 11.14 -4.22 13.53
C LEU A 113 12.39 -5.01 13.95
N TRP A 114 12.21 -6.07 14.74
CA TRP A 114 13.28 -7.02 15.05
C TRP A 114 13.80 -7.72 13.80
N TRP A 115 12.90 -8.18 12.95
CA TRP A 115 13.26 -8.87 11.72
C TRP A 115 14.05 -7.98 10.76
N TYR A 116 13.66 -6.72 10.65
CA TYR A 116 14.40 -5.71 9.88
C TYR A 116 15.69 -5.25 10.56
N LYS A 117 15.98 -5.72 11.77
CA LYS A 117 17.09 -5.22 12.60
C LYS A 117 17.00 -3.70 12.82
N ALA A 118 15.81 -3.14 12.75
CA ALA A 118 15.53 -1.73 12.97
C ALA A 118 15.64 -1.35 14.45
N VAL A 119 15.55 -2.34 15.32
CA VAL A 119 15.69 -2.22 16.77
C VAL A 119 16.76 -3.17 17.32
N LYS A 120 17.22 -2.91 18.52
CA LYS A 120 18.16 -3.73 19.28
C LYS A 120 17.87 -3.63 20.77
N ASN A 121 18.29 -4.61 21.56
CA ASN A 121 18.28 -4.52 23.01
C ASN A 121 19.53 -3.75 23.50
N LEU A 122 19.35 -2.80 24.38
CA LEU A 122 20.41 -2.08 25.05
C LEU A 122 20.03 -1.97 26.56
N GLU A 123 20.77 -2.67 27.41
CA GLU A 123 20.59 -2.65 28.88
C GLU A 123 19.16 -3.00 29.34
N GLY A 124 18.46 -3.87 28.60
CA GLY A 124 17.10 -4.29 28.89
C GLY A 124 16.02 -3.50 28.15
N GLU A 125 16.34 -2.37 27.55
CA GLU A 125 15.41 -1.56 26.74
C GLU A 125 15.50 -1.88 25.25
N VAL A 126 14.38 -1.80 24.52
CA VAL A 126 14.33 -1.93 23.07
C VAL A 126 14.47 -0.57 22.41
N VAL A 127 15.66 -0.30 21.89
CA VAL A 127 16.03 1.00 21.28
C VAL A 127 16.20 0.90 19.77
N TRP A 128 16.10 2.04 19.08
CA TRP A 128 16.30 2.14 17.65
C TRP A 128 17.75 1.88 17.26
N SER A 129 17.97 1.00 16.31
CA SER A 129 19.29 0.74 15.74
C SER A 129 19.68 1.85 14.74
N LYS A 130 20.95 1.87 14.31
CA LYS A 130 21.39 2.74 13.20
C LYS A 130 20.60 2.43 11.94
N LEU A 131 20.33 1.15 11.66
CA LEU A 131 19.57 0.72 10.49
C LEU A 131 18.12 1.21 10.55
N GLY A 132 17.44 1.11 11.70
CA GLY A 132 16.09 1.64 11.91
C GLY A 132 16.03 3.15 11.64
N LYS A 133 17.03 3.91 12.11
CA LYS A 133 17.14 5.34 11.83
C LYS A 133 17.33 5.66 10.34
N ILE A 134 18.00 4.80 9.58
CA ILE A 134 18.21 4.98 8.14
C ILE A 134 16.93 4.60 7.36
N ILE A 135 16.28 3.48 7.70
CA ILE A 135 15.05 3.02 7.03
C ILE A 135 13.99 4.12 6.99
N ARG A 136 13.79 4.84 8.09
CA ARG A 136 12.77 5.89 8.21
C ARG A 136 13.07 7.16 7.39
N VAL A 137 14.33 7.37 6.94
CA VAL A 137 14.69 8.56 6.15
C VAL A 137 14.05 8.51 4.77
N PHE A 138 13.82 7.32 4.24
CA PHE A 138 13.21 7.15 2.93
C PHE A 138 11.70 7.35 2.99
N PRO A 139 11.11 8.15 2.09
CA PRO A 139 9.66 8.37 2.00
C PRO A 139 8.97 7.18 1.31
N THR A 140 9.24 5.97 1.76
CA THR A 140 8.74 4.71 1.22
C THR A 140 8.36 3.77 2.35
N ASN A 141 7.65 2.68 2.02
CA ASN A 141 7.42 1.65 3.02
C ASN A 141 8.75 0.99 3.47
N PRO A 142 8.81 0.42 4.67
CA PRO A 142 10.04 -0.14 5.23
C PRO A 142 10.68 -1.22 4.36
N ILE A 143 9.89 -2.02 3.64
CA ILE A 143 10.39 -3.07 2.73
C ILE A 143 11.15 -2.44 1.56
N SER A 144 10.59 -1.40 0.93
CA SER A 144 11.23 -0.67 -0.16
C SER A 144 12.53 0.01 0.30
N SER A 145 12.53 0.58 1.50
CA SER A 145 13.75 1.13 2.12
C SER A 145 14.81 0.06 2.30
N MET A 146 14.44 -1.14 2.75
CA MET A 146 15.37 -2.27 2.88
C MET A 146 15.91 -2.75 1.53
N ILE A 147 15.09 -2.73 0.47
CA ILE A 147 15.55 -3.03 -0.90
C ILE A 147 16.64 -2.03 -1.34
N ILE A 148 16.44 -0.74 -1.08
CA ILE A 148 17.42 0.31 -1.41
C ILE A 148 18.72 0.07 -0.66
N LEU A 149 18.66 -0.20 0.64
CA LEU A 149 19.85 -0.46 1.46
C LEU A 149 20.59 -1.73 1.05
N ALA A 150 19.87 -2.79 0.70
CA ALA A 150 20.44 -3.99 0.13
C ALA A 150 21.11 -3.69 -1.22
N GLY A 151 20.46 -2.87 -2.07
CA GLY A 151 21.01 -2.44 -3.35
C GLY A 151 22.32 -1.64 -3.21
N TYR A 152 22.42 -0.82 -2.17
CA TYR A 152 23.67 -0.14 -1.83
C TYR A 152 24.76 -1.15 -1.42
N TYR A 153 24.42 -2.08 -0.52
CA TYR A 153 25.38 -3.08 -0.03
C TYR A 153 25.92 -4.01 -1.13
N TYR A 154 25.08 -4.37 -2.11
CA TYR A 154 25.44 -5.27 -3.22
C TYR A 154 25.89 -4.53 -4.51
N ASP A 155 26.11 -3.22 -4.45
CA ASP A 155 26.51 -2.39 -5.61
C ASP A 155 25.55 -2.44 -6.80
N VAL A 156 24.24 -2.52 -6.50
CA VAL A 156 23.15 -2.51 -7.49
C VAL A 156 22.10 -1.44 -7.18
N LEU A 157 22.54 -0.33 -6.56
CA LEU A 157 21.69 0.71 -6.02
C LEU A 157 20.67 1.26 -7.03
N ASN A 158 21.12 1.55 -8.26
CA ASN A 158 20.26 2.11 -9.31
C ASN A 158 19.06 1.20 -9.66
N TYR A 159 19.27 -0.10 -9.68
CA TYR A 159 18.19 -1.08 -9.91
C TYR A 159 17.29 -1.22 -8.69
N ALA A 160 17.86 -1.18 -7.50
CA ALA A 160 17.12 -1.28 -6.25
C ALA A 160 16.18 -0.07 -6.04
N VAL A 161 16.65 1.15 -6.33
CA VAL A 161 15.84 2.37 -6.25
C VAL A 161 14.65 2.32 -7.22
N ARG A 162 14.88 1.90 -8.47
CA ARG A 162 13.81 1.72 -9.46
C ARG A 162 12.80 0.67 -9.02
N LEU A 163 13.30 -0.46 -8.50
CA LEU A 163 12.42 -1.51 -7.99
C LEU A 163 11.60 -1.03 -6.79
N ALA A 164 12.20 -0.34 -5.85
CA ALA A 164 11.52 0.26 -4.70
C ALA A 164 10.43 1.24 -5.15
N ALA A 165 10.74 2.14 -6.08
CA ALA A 165 9.79 3.09 -6.63
C ALA A 165 8.60 2.40 -7.34
N LEU A 166 8.88 1.32 -8.09
CA LEU A 166 7.85 0.50 -8.73
C LEU A 166 6.92 -0.15 -7.70
N LEU A 167 7.47 -0.78 -6.66
CA LEU A 167 6.70 -1.51 -5.65
C LEU A 167 5.84 -0.57 -4.79
N ASP A 168 6.33 0.62 -4.48
CA ASP A 168 5.57 1.61 -3.71
C ASP A 168 4.45 2.25 -4.53
N THR A 169 4.68 2.48 -5.83
CA THR A 169 3.67 3.09 -6.70
C THR A 169 2.59 2.08 -7.12
N LEU A 170 2.96 0.80 -7.24
CA LEU A 170 2.08 -0.27 -7.71
C LEU A 170 1.38 -0.97 -6.55
N SER A 171 0.08 -0.79 -6.39
CA SER A 171 -0.73 -1.64 -5.49
C SER A 171 -1.02 -3.04 -6.08
N SER A 172 -0.89 -3.20 -7.39
CA SER A 172 -0.97 -4.49 -8.12
C SER A 172 -0.38 -4.35 -9.53
N VAL A 173 0.15 -5.45 -10.06
CA VAL A 173 0.71 -5.52 -11.42
C VAL A 173 -0.31 -5.10 -12.49
N SER A 174 -1.60 -5.43 -12.28
CA SER A 174 -2.67 -5.10 -13.23
C SER A 174 -2.87 -3.60 -13.43
N ARG A 175 -2.51 -2.74 -12.45
CA ARG A 175 -2.61 -1.27 -12.60
C ARG A 175 -1.59 -0.69 -13.58
N MET A 176 -0.53 -1.43 -13.87
CA MET A 176 0.46 -1.02 -14.86
C MET A 176 -0.12 -0.99 -16.28
N PHE A 177 -1.21 -1.70 -16.54
CA PHE A 177 -1.76 -1.86 -17.88
C PHE A 177 -3.10 -1.15 -18.04
N VAL A 178 -3.28 -0.52 -19.23
CA VAL A 178 -4.53 0.10 -19.66
C VAL A 178 -4.98 -0.62 -20.92
N PRO A 179 -5.85 -1.65 -20.80
CA PRO A 179 -6.30 -2.42 -21.95
C PRO A 179 -6.99 -1.52 -22.97
N SER A 180 -6.62 -1.63 -24.23
CA SER A 180 -7.27 -0.94 -25.37
C SER A 180 -8.71 -1.41 -25.56
N ASP A 181 -9.02 -2.65 -25.19
CA ASP A 181 -10.36 -3.25 -25.27
C ASP A 181 -10.87 -3.62 -23.87
N LYS A 182 -12.06 -3.11 -23.52
CA LYS A 182 -12.73 -3.39 -22.24
C LYS A 182 -13.07 -4.87 -22.04
N SER A 183 -13.19 -5.64 -23.11
CA SER A 183 -13.43 -7.09 -23.05
C SER A 183 -12.22 -7.85 -22.49
N LYS A 184 -11.02 -7.35 -22.71
CA LYS A 184 -9.76 -7.93 -22.21
C LYS A 184 -9.64 -7.83 -20.68
N LYS A 185 -10.26 -6.82 -20.04
CA LYS A 185 -10.28 -6.69 -18.57
C LYS A 185 -10.89 -7.91 -17.87
N LYS A 186 -11.87 -8.56 -18.48
CA LYS A 186 -12.55 -9.73 -17.90
C LYS A 186 -11.69 -10.99 -17.86
N LYS A 187 -10.64 -11.09 -18.69
CA LYS A 187 -9.80 -12.29 -18.83
C LYS A 187 -8.39 -12.16 -18.23
N GLN A 188 -8.07 -11.02 -17.57
CA GLN A 188 -6.75 -10.75 -16.98
C GLN A 188 -5.57 -11.08 -17.92
N ILE A 189 -5.74 -10.78 -19.23
CA ILE A 189 -4.72 -11.02 -20.24
C ILE A 189 -3.76 -9.84 -20.24
N TYR A 190 -2.52 -10.09 -19.86
CA TYR A 190 -1.45 -9.10 -19.94
C TYR A 190 -1.05 -8.85 -21.40
N PRO A 191 -0.66 -7.61 -21.76
CA PRO A 191 -0.22 -7.31 -23.12
C PRO A 191 1.07 -8.06 -23.47
N PRO A 192 1.38 -8.25 -24.78
CA PRO A 192 2.54 -9.03 -25.25
C PRO A 192 3.88 -8.55 -24.66
N ILE A 193 4.00 -7.26 -24.33
CA ILE A 193 5.21 -6.68 -23.71
C ILE A 193 5.53 -7.34 -22.37
N TRP A 194 4.52 -7.72 -21.58
CA TRP A 194 4.71 -8.43 -20.33
C TRP A 194 5.46 -9.74 -20.54
N SER A 195 5.04 -10.55 -21.51
CA SER A 195 5.69 -11.82 -21.84
C SER A 195 7.13 -11.62 -22.35
N LYS A 196 7.40 -10.55 -23.11
CA LYS A 196 8.74 -10.21 -23.58
C LYS A 196 9.68 -9.79 -22.44
N CYS A 197 9.15 -9.13 -21.42
CA CYS A 197 9.90 -8.70 -20.26
C CYS A 197 9.97 -9.78 -19.17
N LYS A 198 9.23 -10.88 -19.28
CA LYS A 198 9.15 -11.92 -18.26
C LYS A 198 10.53 -12.38 -17.80
N HIS A 199 10.71 -12.39 -16.47
CA HIS A 199 11.93 -12.87 -15.82
C HIS A 199 11.65 -14.18 -15.06
N LYS A 200 12.61 -15.10 -15.10
CA LYS A 200 12.47 -16.43 -14.49
C LYS A 200 12.28 -16.42 -12.97
N THR A 201 12.73 -15.36 -12.30
CA THR A 201 12.67 -15.23 -10.84
C THR A 201 11.36 -14.61 -10.34
N GLY A 202 10.48 -14.14 -11.22
CA GLY A 202 9.15 -13.63 -10.83
C GLY A 202 8.86 -12.21 -11.29
N ASP A 203 7.77 -11.67 -10.75
CA ASP A 203 7.16 -10.43 -11.22
C ASP A 203 7.97 -9.17 -10.90
N HIS A 204 8.69 -9.14 -9.77
CA HIS A 204 9.51 -7.98 -9.38
C HIS A 204 10.56 -7.64 -10.45
N LEU A 205 11.34 -8.64 -10.90
CA LEU A 205 12.34 -8.41 -11.95
C LEU A 205 11.72 -8.28 -13.35
N THR A 206 10.52 -8.83 -13.57
CA THR A 206 9.73 -8.58 -14.79
C THR A 206 9.31 -7.11 -14.85
N LEU A 207 8.81 -6.53 -13.75
CA LEU A 207 8.45 -5.13 -13.63
C LEU A 207 9.65 -4.21 -13.84
N LEU A 208 10.77 -4.53 -13.19
CA LEU A 208 12.01 -3.77 -13.36
C LEU A 208 12.48 -3.77 -14.82
N LYS A 209 12.52 -4.92 -15.48
CA LYS A 209 12.88 -5.04 -16.90
C LYS A 209 11.94 -4.25 -17.81
N LEU A 210 10.64 -4.28 -17.51
CA LEU A 210 9.64 -3.51 -18.27
C LEU A 210 9.89 -2.00 -18.09
N PHE A 211 10.18 -1.54 -16.87
CA PHE A 211 10.50 -0.13 -16.61
C PHE A 211 11.79 0.31 -17.30
N LEU A 212 12.84 -0.49 -17.26
CA LEU A 212 14.09 -0.21 -17.99
C LEU A 212 13.86 -0.15 -19.52
N THR A 213 12.98 -1.02 -20.04
CA THR A 213 12.62 -0.96 -21.46
C THR A 213 11.86 0.33 -21.80
N PHE A 214 10.97 0.78 -20.92
CA PHE A 214 10.29 2.07 -21.05
C PHE A 214 11.30 3.24 -21.08
N GLU A 215 12.29 3.26 -20.19
CA GLU A 215 13.29 4.31 -20.12
C GLU A 215 14.14 4.44 -21.41
N MET A 216 14.30 3.37 -22.20
CA MET A 216 14.99 3.41 -23.48
C MET A 216 14.26 4.22 -24.56
N HIS A 217 13.00 4.61 -24.34
CA HIS A 217 12.15 5.31 -25.29
C HIS A 217 11.88 6.77 -24.88
N HIS A 218 12.90 7.51 -24.44
CA HIS A 218 12.77 8.87 -23.86
C HIS A 218 11.96 9.84 -24.70
N GLU A 219 12.16 9.86 -26.01
CA GLU A 219 11.51 10.82 -26.90
C GLU A 219 10.05 10.43 -27.25
N THR A 220 9.71 9.18 -27.07
CA THR A 220 8.42 8.59 -27.48
C THR A 220 7.69 7.87 -26.34
N GLU A 221 7.98 8.23 -25.08
CA GLU A 221 7.46 7.55 -23.89
C GLU A 221 5.94 7.33 -23.93
N ARG A 222 5.19 8.37 -24.32
CA ARG A 222 3.74 8.31 -24.35
C ARG A 222 3.22 7.36 -25.43
N ASP A 223 3.77 7.46 -26.63
CA ASP A 223 3.38 6.64 -27.78
C ASP A 223 3.78 5.18 -27.55
N TRP A 224 4.96 4.96 -26.96
CA TRP A 224 5.41 3.62 -26.59
C TRP A 224 4.48 2.99 -25.53
N CYS A 225 4.09 3.74 -24.50
CA CYS A 225 3.13 3.28 -23.49
C CYS A 225 1.78 2.94 -24.13
N GLN A 226 1.25 3.80 -25.00
CA GLN A 226 -0.02 3.57 -25.69
C GLN A 226 0.02 2.31 -26.56
N LYS A 227 1.11 2.13 -27.34
CA LYS A 227 1.31 0.94 -28.19
C LYS A 227 1.40 -0.35 -27.40
N ASN A 228 1.96 -0.31 -26.20
CA ASN A 228 2.17 -1.46 -25.32
C ASN A 228 1.08 -1.63 -24.25
N GLU A 229 -0.01 -0.86 -24.31
CA GLU A 229 -1.11 -0.87 -23.34
C GLU A 229 -0.65 -0.59 -21.88
N ILE A 230 0.37 0.26 -21.70
CA ILE A 230 0.96 0.62 -20.42
C ILE A 230 0.38 1.94 -19.93
N ASN A 231 0.19 2.06 -18.62
CA ASN A 231 -0.27 3.28 -17.97
C ASN A 231 0.87 4.31 -17.89
N PHE A 232 0.86 5.28 -18.81
CA PHE A 232 1.88 6.32 -18.89
C PHE A 232 1.94 7.21 -17.64
N LEU A 233 0.79 7.55 -17.04
CA LEU A 233 0.77 8.38 -15.83
C LEU A 233 1.44 7.67 -14.67
N LEU A 234 1.18 6.39 -14.52
CA LEU A 234 1.81 5.56 -13.50
C LEU A 234 3.33 5.47 -13.71
N MET A 235 3.81 5.31 -14.95
CA MET A 235 5.25 5.32 -15.25
C MET A 235 5.92 6.65 -14.87
N LYS A 236 5.20 7.77 -15.06
CA LYS A 236 5.68 9.09 -14.61
C LYS A 236 5.73 9.21 -13.09
N GLU A 237 4.76 8.65 -12.38
CA GLU A 237 4.77 8.60 -10.92
C GLU A 237 5.95 7.80 -10.40
N VAL A 238 6.26 6.65 -11.00
CA VAL A 238 7.44 5.85 -10.67
C VAL A 238 8.73 6.65 -10.86
N LYS A 239 8.90 7.33 -12.02
CA LYS A 239 10.07 8.20 -12.26
C LYS A 239 10.19 9.33 -11.24
N LYS A 240 9.07 9.95 -10.88
CA LYS A 240 9.06 11.01 -9.87
C LYS A 240 9.55 10.51 -8.52
N LEU A 241 9.04 9.33 -8.10
CA LEU A 241 9.45 8.72 -6.84
C LEU A 241 10.93 8.26 -6.90
N GLU A 242 11.38 7.66 -7.99
CA GLU A 242 12.80 7.32 -8.22
C GLU A 242 13.70 8.54 -8.01
N HIS A 243 13.39 9.67 -8.65
CA HIS A 243 14.18 10.89 -8.49
C HIS A 243 14.14 11.43 -7.05
N GLN A 244 13.01 11.31 -6.35
CA GLN A 244 12.92 11.70 -4.95
C GLN A 244 13.80 10.81 -4.07
N LEU A 245 13.79 9.50 -4.28
CA LEU A 245 14.61 8.54 -3.54
C LEU A 245 16.11 8.77 -3.77
N LEU A 246 16.52 9.03 -5.03
CA LEU A 246 17.91 9.34 -5.36
C LEU A 246 18.42 10.65 -4.72
N ARG A 247 17.54 11.59 -4.41
CA ARG A 247 17.91 12.82 -3.67
C ARG A 247 18.04 12.59 -2.16
N THR A 248 17.46 11.52 -1.66
CA THR A 248 17.50 11.16 -0.24
C THR A 248 18.78 10.38 0.10
N ILE A 249 19.38 9.73 -0.87
CA ILE A 249 20.66 8.98 -0.78
C ILE A 249 21.85 9.92 -0.85
#